data_a27722dcfcebcd918c032ad412a149cb
#
_entry.id   a27722dcfcebcd918c032ad412a149cb
#
_cell.length_a   1.000
_cell.length_b   1.000
_cell.length_c   1.000
_cell.angle_alpha   90.00
_cell.angle_beta   90.00
_cell.angle_gamma   90.00
#
_symmetry.space_group_name_H-M   'P 1'
#
loop_
_entity.id
_entity.type
_entity.pdbx_description
1 polymer ?
#
loop_
_entity_poly.entity_id
_entity_poly.type
_entity_poly.pdbx_seq_one_letter_code
_entity_poly.pdbx_strand_id
1 'polypeptide(L)'
;TPYDTMQTVIGYTASSSGSLKEYGILYDELPLNEGRVDVERIADVLDERTKMVLIQRSRGYSRRPTLLIEDIREICNQVHRLRPNCICFVDNCYGEFVESLEPTQAGADIMAGSLIKNPGGGLAPTGGYIVGREDLVELASYRLTAPGMGAELGASLVNNRLFFQGLFLAPHVVSQALKGALFAA
;
A
#
# COMPACT_ATOMS: atom_id res chain seq x y z
N THR A 1 -8.36 -9.65 0.00
CA THR A 1 -7.53 -8.83 -0.89
C THR A 1 -7.81 -9.17 -2.36
N PRO A 2 -7.64 -8.26 -3.33
CA PRO A 2 -7.81 -8.55 -4.75
C PRO A 2 -6.64 -9.33 -5.38
N TYR A 3 -5.61 -9.67 -4.63
CA TYR A 3 -4.44 -10.44 -5.08
C TYR A 3 -4.20 -11.67 -4.20
N ASP A 4 -4.07 -12.83 -4.81
CA ASP A 4 -3.83 -14.11 -4.12
C ASP A 4 -2.47 -14.13 -3.40
N THR A 5 -1.49 -13.35 -3.89
CA THR A 5 -0.16 -13.24 -3.30
C THR A 5 -0.18 -12.73 -1.86
N MET A 6 -1.09 -11.84 -1.51
CA MET A 6 -1.22 -11.36 -0.12
C MET A 6 -1.64 -12.46 0.84
N GLN A 7 -2.57 -13.31 0.41
CA GLN A 7 -2.99 -14.47 1.21
C GLN A 7 -1.84 -15.45 1.44
N THR A 8 -0.95 -15.62 0.46
CA THR A 8 0.26 -16.43 0.58
C THR A 8 1.26 -15.81 1.55
N VAL A 9 1.54 -14.50 1.45
CA VAL A 9 2.45 -13.77 2.36
C VAL A 9 1.97 -13.86 3.80
N ILE A 10 0.67 -13.73 3.99
CA ILE A 10 0.04 -13.81 5.32
C ILE A 10 0.02 -15.24 5.85
N GLY A 11 -0.08 -16.25 4.97
CA GLY A 11 -0.23 -17.66 5.34
C GLY A 11 -1.67 -18.07 5.62
N TYR A 12 -2.64 -17.40 4.98
CA TYR A 12 -4.07 -17.64 5.21
C TYR A 12 -4.56 -18.92 4.50
N THR A 13 -4.20 -19.11 3.23
CA THR A 13 -4.68 -20.21 2.39
C THR A 13 -3.79 -21.44 2.41
N ALA A 14 -2.50 -21.29 2.66
CA ALA A 14 -1.54 -22.36 2.82
C ALA A 14 -0.44 -21.94 3.79
N SER A 15 0.00 -22.83 4.67
CA SER A 15 1.19 -22.58 5.48
C SER A 15 2.41 -22.68 4.56
N SER A 16 2.82 -21.55 4.01
CA SER A 16 4.12 -21.45 3.33
C SER A 16 5.19 -21.07 4.34
N SER A 17 6.32 -21.71 4.28
CA SER A 17 7.48 -21.35 5.09
C SER A 17 7.85 -19.89 4.89
N GLY A 18 8.01 -19.14 6.00
CA GLY A 18 8.32 -17.72 5.99
C GLY A 18 7.10 -16.79 5.91
N SER A 19 5.88 -17.32 5.96
CA SER A 19 4.67 -16.48 6.03
C SER A 19 4.54 -15.77 7.38
N LEU A 20 3.77 -14.67 7.42
CA LEU A 20 3.55 -13.89 8.65
C LEU A 20 2.91 -14.73 9.76
N LYS A 21 2.12 -15.74 9.41
CA LYS A 21 1.51 -16.68 10.37
C LYS A 21 2.55 -17.43 11.19
N GLU A 22 3.69 -17.79 10.63
CA GLU A 22 4.78 -18.46 11.37
C GLU A 22 5.41 -17.57 12.43
N TYR A 23 5.28 -16.24 12.30
CA TYR A 23 5.69 -15.26 13.29
C TYR A 23 4.59 -14.93 14.30
N GLY A 24 3.48 -15.70 14.32
CA GLY A 24 2.36 -15.51 15.25
C GLY A 24 1.44 -14.35 14.87
N ILE A 25 1.55 -13.82 13.66
CA ILE A 25 0.65 -12.77 13.17
C ILE A 25 -0.69 -13.40 12.79
N LEU A 26 -1.74 -12.90 13.38
CA LEU A 26 -3.12 -13.25 13.06
C LEU A 26 -3.62 -12.32 11.93
N TYR A 27 -4.58 -12.81 11.18
CA TYR A 27 -5.16 -12.08 10.06
C TYR A 27 -6.68 -12.27 10.03
N ASP A 28 -7.38 -11.19 9.74
CA ASP A 28 -8.81 -11.18 9.49
C ASP A 28 -9.13 -10.27 8.30
N GLU A 29 -10.26 -10.45 7.66
CA GLU A 29 -10.72 -9.64 6.52
C GLU A 29 -12.09 -9.02 6.82
N LEU A 30 -12.23 -7.72 6.53
CA LEU A 30 -13.53 -7.09 6.45
C LEU A 30 -14.16 -7.43 5.10
N PRO A 31 -15.27 -8.18 5.06
CA PRO A 31 -16.00 -8.45 3.84
C PRO A 31 -16.54 -7.16 3.22
N LEU A 32 -16.40 -7.03 1.90
CA LEU A 32 -16.98 -5.91 1.16
C LEU A 32 -18.50 -6.05 1.08
N ASN A 33 -19.21 -4.95 1.22
CA ASN A 33 -20.64 -4.85 0.97
C ASN A 33 -20.86 -4.29 -0.45
N GLU A 34 -21.43 -5.08 -1.36
CA GLU A 34 -21.62 -4.70 -2.77
C GLU A 34 -20.34 -4.16 -3.45
N GLY A 35 -19.18 -4.74 -3.10
CA GLY A 35 -17.89 -4.34 -3.63
C GLY A 35 -17.27 -3.09 -2.98
N ARG A 36 -17.89 -2.50 -1.97
CA ARG A 36 -17.42 -1.33 -1.23
C ARG A 36 -17.06 -1.68 0.21
N VAL A 37 -16.17 -0.89 0.79
CA VAL A 37 -15.86 -0.99 2.22
C VAL A 37 -17.03 -0.38 3.00
N ASP A 38 -17.62 -1.17 3.89
CA ASP A 38 -18.59 -0.68 4.86
C ASP A 38 -17.82 -0.18 6.10
N VAL A 39 -17.67 1.13 6.19
CA VAL A 39 -16.82 1.77 7.21
C VAL A 39 -17.36 1.55 8.63
N GLU A 40 -18.68 1.46 8.79
CA GLU A 40 -19.27 1.20 10.11
C GLU A 40 -18.93 -0.21 10.62
N ARG A 41 -18.80 -1.16 9.73
CA ARG A 41 -18.45 -2.54 10.08
C ARG A 41 -16.96 -2.76 10.40
N ILE A 42 -16.12 -1.74 10.26
CA ILE A 42 -14.72 -1.83 10.71
C ILE A 42 -14.66 -2.19 12.20
N ALA A 43 -15.63 -1.73 13.01
CA ALA A 43 -15.71 -2.08 14.43
C ALA A 43 -15.89 -3.58 14.68
N ASP A 44 -16.46 -4.34 13.74
CA ASP A 44 -16.73 -5.77 13.90
C ASP A 44 -15.43 -6.61 13.86
N VAL A 45 -14.38 -6.10 13.20
CA VAL A 45 -13.12 -6.83 12.96
C VAL A 45 -11.92 -6.25 13.74
N LEU A 46 -12.03 -5.04 14.30
CA LEU A 46 -10.96 -4.44 15.08
C LEU A 46 -11.06 -4.85 16.56
N ASP A 47 -10.03 -5.53 17.03
CA ASP A 47 -9.88 -5.86 18.47
C ASP A 47 -8.65 -5.14 19.09
N GLU A 48 -8.38 -5.39 20.36
CA GLU A 48 -7.24 -4.79 21.09
C GLU A 48 -5.88 -5.29 20.60
N ARG A 49 -5.84 -6.42 19.91
CA ARG A 49 -4.63 -7.03 19.37
C ARG A 49 -4.34 -6.52 17.96
N THR A 50 -5.30 -5.89 17.29
CA THR A 50 -5.13 -5.36 15.96
C THR A 50 -4.09 -4.24 15.95
N LYS A 51 -2.98 -4.45 15.26
CA LYS A 51 -1.86 -3.52 15.18
C LYS A 51 -1.83 -2.74 13.87
N MET A 52 -2.39 -3.33 12.80
CA MET A 52 -2.34 -2.75 11.48
C MET A 52 -3.58 -3.11 10.68
N VAL A 53 -4.09 -2.15 9.92
CA VAL A 53 -5.08 -2.34 8.88
C VAL A 53 -4.41 -2.12 7.53
N LEU A 54 -4.41 -3.15 6.68
CA LEU A 54 -3.92 -3.05 5.30
C LEU A 54 -5.07 -2.65 4.38
N ILE A 55 -4.88 -1.53 3.69
CA ILE A 55 -5.83 -0.98 2.72
C ILE A 55 -5.21 -1.13 1.32
N GLN A 56 -5.79 -1.96 0.48
CA GLN A 56 -5.34 -2.10 -0.89
C GLN A 56 -6.13 -1.16 -1.80
N ARG A 57 -5.48 -0.12 -2.33
CA ARG A 57 -6.13 0.93 -3.11
C ARG A 57 -6.63 0.41 -4.44
N SER A 58 -5.79 -0.27 -5.20
CA SER A 58 -6.16 -0.76 -6.52
C SER A 58 -7.18 -1.90 -6.45
N ARG A 59 -8.02 -2.00 -7.48
CA ARG A 59 -8.99 -3.10 -7.62
C ARG A 59 -8.33 -4.45 -7.96
N GLY A 60 -7.08 -4.45 -8.40
CA GLY A 60 -6.41 -5.64 -8.88
C GLY A 60 -7.21 -6.35 -9.97
N TYR A 61 -7.37 -7.66 -9.83
CA TYR A 61 -8.17 -8.50 -10.73
C TYR A 61 -9.65 -8.60 -10.33
N SER A 62 -10.05 -7.96 -9.23
CA SER A 62 -11.44 -7.98 -8.77
C SER A 62 -12.31 -6.99 -9.54
N ARG A 63 -13.64 -7.17 -9.48
CA ARG A 63 -14.60 -6.24 -10.08
C ARG A 63 -15.01 -5.09 -9.16
N ARG A 64 -14.43 -5.00 -7.96
CA ARG A 64 -14.72 -3.89 -7.05
C ARG A 64 -14.23 -2.55 -7.61
N PRO A 65 -14.80 -1.41 -7.19
CA PRO A 65 -14.21 -0.10 -7.46
C PRO A 65 -12.80 0.02 -6.88
N THR A 66 -11.96 0.87 -7.51
CA THR A 66 -10.73 1.38 -6.90
C THR A 66 -11.11 2.30 -5.75
N LEU A 67 -10.34 2.26 -4.66
CA LEU A 67 -10.53 3.20 -3.56
C LEU A 67 -9.94 4.57 -3.95
N LEU A 68 -10.75 5.59 -3.83
CA LEU A 68 -10.33 6.97 -3.98
C LEU A 68 -9.72 7.49 -2.66
N ILE A 69 -9.09 8.66 -2.72
CA ILE A 69 -8.47 9.27 -1.53
C ILE A 69 -9.49 9.53 -0.42
N GLU A 70 -10.73 9.87 -0.78
CA GLU A 70 -11.78 10.07 0.22
C GLU A 70 -12.20 8.76 0.90
N ASP A 71 -12.31 7.66 0.16
CA ASP A 71 -12.57 6.34 0.77
C ASP A 71 -11.47 5.98 1.78
N ILE A 72 -10.19 6.23 1.42
CA ILE A 72 -9.04 5.98 2.29
C ILE A 72 -9.13 6.87 3.55
N ARG A 73 -9.50 8.12 3.39
CA ARG A 73 -9.69 9.07 4.50
C ARG A 73 -10.75 8.59 5.49
N GLU A 74 -11.89 8.17 4.98
CA GLU A 74 -12.99 7.65 5.81
C GLU A 74 -12.56 6.40 6.58
N ILE A 75 -11.90 5.46 5.91
CA ILE A 75 -11.39 4.24 6.53
C ILE A 75 -10.37 4.57 7.62
N CYS A 76 -9.36 5.40 7.33
CA CYS A 76 -8.32 5.76 8.30
C CYS A 76 -8.91 6.50 9.51
N ASN A 77 -9.81 7.44 9.29
CA ASN A 77 -10.49 8.17 10.36
C ASN A 77 -11.27 7.22 11.27
N GLN A 78 -11.98 6.26 10.71
CA GLN A 78 -12.72 5.28 11.47
C GLN A 78 -11.80 4.35 12.27
N VAL A 79 -10.74 3.85 11.66
CA VAL A 79 -9.73 3.01 12.33
C VAL A 79 -9.12 3.76 13.51
N HIS A 80 -8.64 4.99 13.31
CA HIS A 80 -8.00 5.79 14.36
C HIS A 80 -8.99 6.23 15.44
N ARG A 81 -10.27 6.45 15.10
CA ARG A 81 -11.31 6.72 16.09
C ARG A 81 -11.52 5.52 17.03
N LEU A 82 -11.52 4.33 16.47
CA LEU A 82 -11.72 3.08 17.24
C LEU A 82 -10.45 2.62 17.97
N ARG A 83 -9.31 2.77 17.30
CA ARG A 83 -7.99 2.31 17.75
C ARG A 83 -6.92 3.34 17.37
N PRO A 84 -6.65 4.36 18.21
CA PRO A 84 -5.73 5.46 17.89
C PRO A 84 -4.30 5.03 17.56
N ASN A 85 -3.86 3.87 18.07
CA ASN A 85 -2.51 3.34 17.82
C ASN A 85 -2.46 2.25 16.73
N CYS A 86 -3.57 1.97 16.05
CA CYS A 86 -3.60 1.03 14.95
C CYS A 86 -3.04 1.71 13.70
N ILE A 87 -2.10 1.05 13.03
CA ILE A 87 -1.42 1.58 11.86
C ILE A 87 -2.31 1.39 10.62
N CYS A 88 -2.63 2.46 9.91
CA CYS A 88 -3.25 2.41 8.60
C CYS A 88 -2.14 2.34 7.53
N PHE A 89 -1.97 1.16 6.94
CA PHE A 89 -1.02 0.91 5.86
C PHE A 89 -1.73 0.80 4.52
N VAL A 90 -1.32 1.60 3.53
CA VAL A 90 -1.91 1.60 2.19
C VAL A 90 -0.96 1.00 1.17
N ASP A 91 -1.40 -0.07 0.48
CA ASP A 91 -0.80 -0.45 -0.81
C ASP A 91 -1.33 0.51 -1.88
N ASN A 92 -0.48 1.46 -2.28
CA ASN A 92 -0.83 2.55 -3.18
C ASN A 92 -0.57 2.24 -4.66
N CYS A 93 -0.18 1.02 -4.99
CA CYS A 93 0.10 0.63 -6.37
C CYS A 93 -1.01 1.06 -7.33
N TYR A 94 -0.65 1.73 -8.42
CA TYR A 94 -1.51 2.35 -9.43
C TYR A 94 -2.33 3.56 -8.97
N GLY A 95 -2.16 3.99 -7.71
CA GLY A 95 -2.85 5.18 -7.20
C GLY A 95 -2.04 6.46 -7.30
N GLU A 96 -0.72 6.33 -7.41
CA GLU A 96 0.20 7.46 -7.41
C GLU A 96 -0.07 8.40 -8.59
N PHE A 97 -0.12 9.71 -8.31
CA PHE A 97 -0.35 10.78 -9.29
C PHE A 97 -1.73 10.72 -10.01
N VAL A 98 -2.67 9.89 -9.53
CA VAL A 98 -4.02 9.81 -10.10
C VAL A 98 -4.91 10.92 -9.55
N GLU A 99 -4.76 11.25 -8.27
CA GLU A 99 -5.49 12.32 -7.59
C GLU A 99 -4.51 13.39 -7.07
N SER A 100 -5.04 14.52 -6.60
CA SER A 100 -4.24 15.64 -6.09
C SER A 100 -3.60 15.40 -4.73
N LEU A 101 -4.08 14.40 -4.00
CA LEU A 101 -3.58 14.00 -2.69
C LEU A 101 -3.15 12.54 -2.73
N GLU A 102 -2.20 12.19 -1.87
CA GLU A 102 -1.75 10.84 -1.65
C GLU A 102 -2.27 10.31 -0.29
N PRO A 103 -2.29 8.98 -0.07
CA PRO A 103 -2.88 8.38 1.13
C PRO A 103 -2.38 8.94 2.46
N THR A 104 -1.09 9.28 2.56
CA THR A 104 -0.51 9.87 3.78
C THR A 104 -1.08 11.26 4.10
N GLN A 105 -1.58 11.98 3.10
CA GLN A 105 -2.28 13.25 3.29
C GLN A 105 -3.77 13.05 3.63
N ALA A 106 -4.24 11.81 3.53
CA ALA A 106 -5.61 11.42 3.84
C ALA A 106 -5.73 10.60 5.14
N GLY A 107 -4.66 10.54 5.95
CA GLY A 107 -4.67 9.89 7.26
C GLY A 107 -4.02 8.52 7.31
N ALA A 108 -3.46 8.00 6.21
CA ALA A 108 -2.65 6.79 6.27
C ALA A 108 -1.33 7.07 7.01
N ASP A 109 -0.95 6.17 7.92
CA ASP A 109 0.31 6.28 8.66
C ASP A 109 1.51 5.96 7.78
N ILE A 110 1.34 5.02 6.87
CA ILE A 110 2.38 4.57 5.96
C ILE A 110 1.74 4.07 4.67
N MET A 111 2.42 4.29 3.56
CA MET A 111 2.07 3.70 2.26
C MET A 111 3.27 3.09 1.59
N ALA A 112 3.04 2.11 0.75
CA ALA A 112 4.05 1.51 -0.10
C ALA A 112 3.53 1.30 -1.52
N GLY A 113 4.43 1.22 -2.45
CA GLY A 113 4.11 0.94 -3.84
C GLY A 113 5.31 0.47 -4.64
N SER A 114 5.10 0.21 -5.90
CA SER A 114 6.10 -0.31 -6.80
C SER A 114 6.64 0.77 -7.74
N LEU A 115 7.96 0.90 -7.80
CA LEU A 115 8.61 1.83 -8.73
C LEU A 115 8.52 1.39 -10.20
N ILE A 116 8.22 0.12 -10.49
CA ILE A 116 7.99 -0.33 -11.88
C ILE A 116 6.60 0.06 -12.41
N LYS A 117 5.77 0.70 -11.59
CA LYS A 117 4.43 1.19 -11.93
C LYS A 117 4.45 2.71 -12.08
N ASN A 118 3.39 3.39 -11.64
CA ASN A 118 3.22 4.83 -11.80
C ASN A 118 4.46 5.67 -11.43
N PRO A 119 5.08 5.49 -10.24
CA PRO A 119 6.20 6.36 -9.84
C PRO A 119 7.44 6.22 -10.71
N GLY A 120 7.60 5.09 -11.38
CA GLY A 120 8.76 4.86 -12.24
C GLY A 120 8.68 5.50 -13.61
N GLY A 121 7.53 6.08 -14.01
CA GLY A 121 7.36 6.78 -15.26
C GLY A 121 7.77 5.97 -16.51
N GLY A 122 7.69 4.64 -16.44
CA GLY A 122 8.13 3.72 -17.49
C GLY A 122 9.64 3.51 -17.58
N LEU A 123 10.44 4.09 -16.68
CA LEU A 123 11.91 4.03 -16.72
C LEU A 123 12.53 3.20 -15.59
N ALA A 124 11.91 3.13 -14.43
CA ALA A 124 12.44 2.40 -13.30
C ALA A 124 12.42 0.88 -13.58
N PRO A 125 13.57 0.20 -13.54
CA PRO A 125 13.66 -1.21 -13.92
C PRO A 125 13.19 -2.16 -12.84
N THR A 126 13.12 -1.71 -11.59
CA THR A 126 12.81 -2.51 -10.39
C THR A 126 12.48 -1.61 -9.22
N GLY A 127 12.23 -2.18 -8.06
CA GLY A 127 12.17 -1.48 -6.79
C GLY A 127 10.77 -1.15 -6.31
N GLY A 128 10.73 -0.68 -5.08
CA GLY A 128 9.55 -0.19 -4.40
C GLY A 128 9.89 1.05 -3.58
N TYR A 129 8.87 1.66 -3.01
CA TYR A 129 9.02 2.77 -2.09
C TYR A 129 8.15 2.55 -0.86
N ILE A 130 8.57 3.16 0.23
CA ILE A 130 7.79 3.28 1.46
C ILE A 130 7.82 4.75 1.86
N VAL A 131 6.67 5.33 2.16
CA VAL A 131 6.51 6.73 2.59
C VAL A 131 5.49 6.79 3.72
N GLY A 132 5.74 7.59 4.73
CA GLY A 132 4.84 7.76 5.86
C GLY A 132 5.54 8.29 7.10
N ARG A 133 5.04 7.93 8.26
CA ARG A 133 5.62 8.28 9.54
C ARG A 133 7.06 7.81 9.65
N GLU A 134 7.92 8.68 10.14
CA GLU A 134 9.38 8.46 10.24
C GLU A 134 9.71 7.18 11.02
N ASP A 135 9.07 6.97 12.16
CA ASP A 135 9.29 5.80 13.00
C ASP A 135 8.96 4.48 12.27
N LEU A 136 7.91 4.46 11.45
CA LEU A 136 7.52 3.28 10.68
C LEU A 136 8.44 3.03 9.48
N VAL A 137 8.87 4.10 8.80
CA VAL A 137 9.82 4.01 7.69
C VAL A 137 11.18 3.55 8.20
N GLU A 138 11.65 4.04 9.34
CA GLU A 138 12.88 3.60 9.98
C GLU A 138 12.81 2.09 10.33
N LEU A 139 11.75 1.64 10.99
CA LEU A 139 11.56 0.22 11.31
C LEU A 139 11.57 -0.67 10.06
N ALA A 140 10.94 -0.22 8.97
CA ALA A 140 10.95 -0.94 7.70
C ALA A 140 12.37 -1.03 7.12
N SER A 141 13.18 0.02 7.25
CA SER A 141 14.55 0.07 6.73
C SER A 141 15.46 -1.02 7.30
N TYR A 142 15.26 -1.40 8.56
CA TYR A 142 16.01 -2.48 9.21
C TYR A 142 15.79 -3.86 8.61
N ARG A 143 14.83 -4.00 7.70
CA ARG A 143 14.53 -5.25 6.97
C ARG A 143 14.84 -5.17 5.48
N LEU A 144 15.32 -4.02 5.00
CA LEU A 144 15.51 -3.78 3.57
C LEU A 144 16.71 -4.55 2.99
N THR A 145 17.84 -4.51 3.70
CA THR A 145 19.10 -5.14 3.27
C THR A 145 19.54 -6.19 4.29
N ALA A 146 20.65 -5.96 5.00
CA ALA A 146 21.07 -6.83 6.08
C ALA A 146 20.31 -6.46 7.38
N PRO A 147 19.86 -7.46 8.17
CA PRO A 147 19.16 -7.19 9.41
C PRO A 147 19.93 -6.26 10.34
N GLY A 148 19.26 -5.19 10.82
CA GLY A 148 19.85 -4.22 11.74
C GLY A 148 20.69 -3.12 11.12
N MET A 149 20.99 -3.15 9.82
CA MET A 149 21.78 -2.11 9.15
C MET A 149 20.97 -0.84 8.83
N GLY A 150 19.64 -0.93 8.79
CA GLY A 150 18.78 0.21 8.47
C GLY A 150 19.10 0.83 7.12
N ALA A 151 19.18 2.16 7.09
CA ALA A 151 19.41 2.94 5.87
C ALA A 151 20.90 3.12 5.50
N GLU A 152 21.84 2.59 6.29
CA GLU A 152 23.29 2.84 6.11
C GLU A 152 23.81 2.37 4.74
N LEU A 153 23.30 1.25 4.22
CA LEU A 153 23.67 0.71 2.92
C LEU A 153 22.94 1.39 1.74
N GLY A 154 22.06 2.33 2.02
CA GLY A 154 21.17 2.94 1.02
C GLY A 154 20.02 2.01 0.59
N ALA A 155 19.07 2.57 -0.11
CA ALA A 155 17.84 1.89 -0.51
C ALA A 155 18.01 1.01 -1.76
N SER A 156 19.09 1.14 -2.51
CA SER A 156 19.28 0.48 -3.80
C SER A 156 20.75 0.28 -4.12
N LEU A 157 21.07 -0.88 -4.69
CA LEU A 157 22.39 -1.20 -5.21
C LEU A 157 22.57 -0.83 -6.70
N VAL A 158 21.54 -0.26 -7.32
CA VAL A 158 21.56 0.14 -8.73
C VAL A 158 21.67 1.67 -8.88
N ASN A 159 21.97 2.10 -10.11
CA ASN A 159 22.05 3.52 -10.43
C ASN A 159 20.67 4.21 -10.27
N ASN A 160 20.57 5.14 -9.33
CA ASN A 160 19.34 5.86 -9.00
C ASN A 160 18.87 6.84 -10.09
N ARG A 161 19.68 7.11 -11.12
CA ARG A 161 19.33 8.08 -12.17
C ARG A 161 18.01 7.77 -12.85
N LEU A 162 17.76 6.50 -13.20
CA LEU A 162 16.51 6.10 -13.85
C LEU A 162 15.30 6.23 -12.92
N PHE A 163 15.49 6.01 -11.61
CA PHE A 163 14.43 6.21 -10.63
C PHE A 163 14.03 7.69 -10.53
N PHE A 164 14.99 8.59 -10.38
CA PHE A 164 14.70 10.03 -10.31
C PHE A 164 14.15 10.58 -11.62
N GLN A 165 14.68 10.15 -12.75
CA GLN A 165 14.15 10.54 -14.06
C GLN A 165 12.73 10.03 -14.28
N GLY A 166 12.47 8.78 -13.91
CA GLY A 166 11.15 8.18 -13.95
C GLY A 166 10.15 8.92 -13.06
N LEU A 167 10.53 9.21 -11.82
CA LEU A 167 9.69 9.96 -10.89
C LEU A 167 9.36 11.37 -11.42
N PHE A 168 10.34 12.06 -12.02
CA PHE A 168 10.11 13.36 -12.63
C PHE A 168 9.10 13.31 -13.79
N LEU A 169 9.12 12.24 -14.59
CA LEU A 169 8.21 12.05 -15.71
C LEU A 169 6.86 11.43 -15.31
N ALA A 170 6.78 10.80 -14.15
CA ALA A 170 5.64 10.01 -13.74
C ALA A 170 4.28 10.75 -13.81
N PRO A 171 4.14 12.00 -13.34
CA PRO A 171 2.85 12.70 -13.43
C PRO A 171 2.36 12.85 -14.86
N HIS A 172 3.27 13.13 -15.81
CA HIS A 172 2.93 13.21 -17.23
C HIS A 172 2.52 11.84 -17.79
N VAL A 173 3.30 10.79 -17.52
CA VAL A 173 3.04 9.43 -18.01
C VAL A 173 1.69 8.92 -17.48
N VAL A 174 1.41 9.09 -16.19
CA VAL A 174 0.13 8.69 -15.57
C VAL A 174 -1.04 9.46 -16.18
N SER A 175 -0.88 10.77 -16.36
CA SER A 175 -1.90 11.61 -17.02
C SER A 175 -2.22 11.12 -18.43
N GLN A 176 -1.22 10.73 -19.23
CA GLN A 176 -1.46 10.20 -20.58
C GLN A 176 -2.12 8.81 -20.54
N ALA A 177 -1.74 7.96 -19.59
CA ALA A 177 -2.37 6.65 -19.40
C ALA A 177 -3.86 6.79 -19.05
N LEU A 178 -4.21 7.71 -18.14
CA LEU A 178 -5.61 8.00 -17.78
C LEU A 178 -6.41 8.54 -18.98
N LYS A 179 -5.84 9.45 -19.75
CA LYS A 179 -6.48 9.96 -20.98
C LYS A 179 -6.71 8.83 -21.99
N GLY A 180 -5.72 7.97 -22.19
CA GLY A 180 -5.84 6.80 -23.06
C GLY A 180 -6.94 5.84 -22.61
N ALA A 181 -7.03 5.56 -21.31
CA ALA A 181 -8.08 4.71 -20.76
C ALA A 181 -9.48 5.30 -20.95
N LEU A 182 -9.64 6.62 -20.71
CA LEU A 182 -10.92 7.32 -20.93
C LEU A 182 -11.31 7.37 -22.41
N PHE A 183 -10.34 7.46 -23.30
CA PHE A 183 -10.61 7.46 -24.74
C PHE A 183 -11.05 6.09 -25.25
N ALA A 184 -10.57 5.01 -24.60
CA ALA A 184 -10.85 3.63 -25.01
C ALA A 184 -12.12 3.04 -24.36
N ALA A 185 -12.71 3.70 -23.35
CA ALA A 185 -13.88 3.26 -22.61
C ALA A 185 -15.20 3.64 -23.33
#